data_1decd37af4e51ae0d44aab3a9b0f7a3e
#
_entry.id   1decd37af4e51ae0d44aab3a9b0f7a3e
#
_cell.length_a   1.000
_cell.length_b   1.000
_cell.length_c   1.000
_cell.angle_alpha   90.00
_cell.angle_beta   90.00
_cell.angle_gamma   90.00
#
_symmetry.space_group_name_H-M   'P 1'
#
loop_
_entity.id
_entity.type
_entity.pdbx_description
1 polymer ?
#
loop_
_entity_poly.entity_id
_entity_poly.type
_entity_poly.pdbx_seq_one_letter_code
_entity_poly.pdbx_strand_id
1 'polypeptide(L)'
;QVIGRDSKDSNIVYVVDRMDDLAKAQQFAKLPALKTAMTSAGVVGNPAFSYGEIIRGDDSPVETSDRLGVAHHVKDFAAWLKAFDAEGAATRAANGLVDRSIGRSLIDSNMVYITFAVTDMAKAKARSSSAELKKIMTDAGVDSPPTMRWYRVVK
;
A
#
# COMPACT_ATOMS: atom_id res chain seq x y z
N GLN A 1 4.18 5.80 13.24
CA GLN A 1 4.49 6.50 11.98
C GLN A 1 5.45 5.68 11.15
N VAL A 2 5.21 5.59 9.86
CA VAL A 2 6.13 4.99 8.88
C VAL A 2 6.43 6.05 7.83
N ILE A 3 7.70 6.24 7.53
CA ILE A 3 8.16 7.14 6.45
C ILE A 3 8.91 6.30 5.43
N GLY A 4 8.51 6.41 4.17
CA GLY A 4 9.15 5.74 3.04
C GLY A 4 9.56 6.72 1.96
N ARG A 5 10.59 6.36 1.20
CA ARG A 5 11.01 7.07 -0.02
C ARG A 5 10.82 6.15 -1.23
N ASP A 6 10.29 6.71 -2.31
CA ASP A 6 10.13 5.97 -3.56
C ASP A 6 11.46 5.46 -4.09
N SER A 7 11.44 4.24 -4.66
CA SER A 7 12.66 3.57 -5.12
C SER A 7 13.21 4.11 -6.45
N LYS A 8 12.40 4.86 -7.22
CA LYS A 8 12.81 5.46 -8.49
C LYS A 8 13.12 6.95 -8.35
N ASP A 9 12.34 7.65 -7.52
CA ASP A 9 12.52 9.07 -7.25
C ASP A 9 12.51 9.31 -5.73
N SER A 10 13.69 9.48 -5.15
CA SER A 10 13.87 9.69 -3.71
C SER A 10 13.24 10.99 -3.16
N ASN A 11 12.78 11.89 -4.04
CA ASN A 11 12.04 13.09 -3.65
C ASN A 11 10.55 12.81 -3.43
N ILE A 12 10.04 11.66 -3.85
CA ILE A 12 8.68 11.21 -3.51
C ILE A 12 8.72 10.53 -2.14
N VAL A 13 7.96 11.07 -1.20
CA VAL A 13 7.89 10.60 0.18
C VAL A 13 6.48 10.09 0.49
N TYR A 14 6.42 8.93 1.13
CA TYR A 14 5.20 8.34 1.66
C TYR A 14 5.22 8.44 3.17
N VAL A 15 4.13 8.95 3.76
CA VAL A 15 3.96 9.03 5.22
C VAL A 15 2.69 8.29 5.59
N VAL A 16 2.81 7.35 6.52
CA VAL A 16 1.67 6.61 7.07
C VAL A 16 1.60 6.86 8.56
N ASP A 17 0.47 7.40 9.00
CA ASP A 17 0.15 7.64 10.40
C ASP A 17 -1.12 6.91 10.79
N ARG A 18 -1.24 6.55 12.07
CA ARG A 18 -2.48 6.05 12.65
C ARG A 18 -3.37 7.23 13.03
N MET A 19 -4.66 7.07 12.85
CA MET A 19 -5.68 8.02 13.25
C MET A 19 -6.74 7.31 14.11
N ASP A 20 -7.35 8.02 15.03
CA ASP A 20 -8.47 7.56 15.86
C ASP A 20 -9.83 8.05 15.35
N ASP A 21 -9.85 9.07 14.51
CA ASP A 21 -11.06 9.72 14.02
C ASP A 21 -10.85 10.22 12.58
N LEU A 22 -11.66 9.70 11.66
CA LEU A 22 -11.58 10.05 10.23
C LEU A 22 -11.91 11.54 9.99
N ALA A 23 -12.93 12.07 10.67
CA ALA A 23 -13.33 13.47 10.45
C ALA A 23 -12.23 14.44 10.91
N LYS A 24 -11.61 14.17 12.06
CA LYS A 24 -10.44 14.93 12.54
C LYS A 24 -9.27 14.84 11.58
N ALA A 25 -8.95 13.64 11.07
CA ALA A 25 -7.87 13.45 10.11
C ALA A 25 -8.13 14.23 8.79
N GLN A 26 -9.36 14.21 8.30
CA GLN A 26 -9.76 14.98 7.11
C GLN A 26 -9.72 16.49 7.34
N GLN A 27 -10.08 16.95 8.54
CA GLN A 27 -9.94 18.37 8.91
C GLN A 27 -8.47 18.77 9.02
N PHE A 28 -7.64 17.94 9.66
CA PHE A 28 -6.19 18.16 9.77
C PHE A 28 -5.53 18.29 8.39
N ALA A 29 -5.88 17.43 7.44
CA ALA A 29 -5.36 17.47 6.07
C ALA A 29 -5.66 18.79 5.32
N LYS A 30 -6.69 19.54 5.76
CA LYS A 30 -7.11 20.82 5.17
C LYS A 30 -6.56 22.04 5.91
N LEU A 31 -5.82 21.86 7.02
CA LEU A 31 -5.33 22.98 7.81
C LEU A 31 -4.31 23.83 7.03
N PRO A 32 -4.45 25.15 6.99
CA PRO A 32 -3.45 26.04 6.41
C PRO A 32 -2.07 25.89 7.07
N ALA A 33 -2.05 25.62 8.37
CA ALA A 33 -0.81 25.39 9.13
C ALA A 33 -0.06 24.15 8.62
N LEU A 34 -0.77 23.04 8.29
CA LEU A 34 -0.16 21.85 7.69
C LEU A 34 0.44 22.18 6.32
N LYS A 35 -0.29 22.90 5.46
CA LYS A 35 0.22 23.34 4.16
C LYS A 35 1.49 24.19 4.30
N THR A 36 1.48 25.14 5.22
CA THR A 36 2.65 25.98 5.50
C THR A 36 3.84 25.14 5.96
N ALA A 37 3.63 24.22 6.91
CA ALA A 37 4.68 23.33 7.41
C ALA A 37 5.26 22.46 6.29
N MET A 38 4.43 21.87 5.44
CA MET A 38 4.88 21.07 4.30
C MET A 38 5.70 21.90 3.31
N THR A 39 5.23 23.09 2.95
CA THR A 39 5.96 24.01 2.07
C THR A 39 7.32 24.39 2.66
N SER A 40 7.37 24.72 3.96
CA SER A 40 8.63 25.04 4.65
C SER A 40 9.59 23.86 4.74
N ALA A 41 9.06 22.63 4.75
CA ALA A 41 9.84 21.40 4.69
C ALA A 41 10.29 21.02 3.26
N GLY A 42 9.97 21.83 2.25
CA GLY A 42 10.36 21.61 0.85
C GLY A 42 9.40 20.74 0.04
N VAL A 43 8.18 20.46 0.55
CA VAL A 43 7.18 19.74 -0.23
C VAL A 43 6.68 20.64 -1.37
N VAL A 44 6.75 20.12 -2.59
CA VAL A 44 6.25 20.78 -3.80
C VAL A 44 4.98 20.06 -4.30
N GLY A 45 4.06 20.83 -4.88
CA GLY A 45 2.78 20.30 -5.37
C GLY A 45 1.76 20.03 -4.25
N ASN A 46 0.73 19.27 -4.59
CA ASN A 46 -0.34 18.92 -3.66
C ASN A 46 -0.17 17.48 -3.18
N PRO A 47 -0.11 17.23 -1.86
CA PRO A 47 -0.07 15.87 -1.34
C PRO A 47 -1.38 15.14 -1.61
N ALA A 48 -1.30 13.84 -1.90
CA ALA A 48 -2.45 12.97 -1.98
C ALA A 48 -2.68 12.31 -0.61
N PHE A 49 -3.92 12.34 -0.13
CA PHE A 49 -4.33 11.69 1.12
C PHE A 49 -5.20 10.48 0.83
N SER A 50 -4.96 9.38 1.53
CA SER A 50 -5.80 8.19 1.52
C SER A 50 -6.11 7.80 2.96
N TYR A 51 -7.32 7.36 3.22
CA TYR A 51 -7.79 6.95 4.54
C TYR A 51 -8.28 5.51 4.46
N GLY A 52 -7.73 4.66 5.30
CA GLY A 52 -8.07 3.24 5.29
C GLY A 52 -8.09 2.63 6.69
N GLU A 53 -8.75 1.50 6.81
CA GLU A 53 -8.68 0.62 7.97
C GLU A 53 -7.78 -0.58 7.65
N ILE A 54 -7.00 -1.02 8.63
CA ILE A 54 -6.21 -2.26 8.53
C ILE A 54 -7.12 -3.42 8.96
N ILE A 55 -7.35 -4.34 8.03
CA ILE A 55 -8.12 -5.57 8.26
C ILE A 55 -7.20 -6.66 8.82
N ARG A 56 -5.96 -6.73 8.33
CA ARG A 56 -4.94 -7.67 8.78
C ARG A 56 -3.58 -6.99 8.75
N GLY A 57 -2.79 -7.17 9.80
CA GLY A 57 -1.43 -6.64 9.89
C GLY A 57 -0.48 -7.65 10.52
N ASP A 58 0.77 -7.63 10.10
CA ASP A 58 1.88 -8.36 10.68
C ASP A 58 3.04 -7.40 10.94
N ASP A 59 3.27 -7.10 12.22
CA ASP A 59 4.33 -6.19 12.69
C ASP A 59 5.60 -6.96 13.11
N SER A 60 5.68 -8.26 12.83
CA SER A 60 6.89 -9.06 13.13
C SER A 60 8.11 -8.51 12.39
N PRO A 61 9.31 -8.59 12.98
CA PRO A 61 10.52 -8.09 12.36
C PRO A 61 10.78 -8.73 10.98
N VAL A 62 11.21 -7.92 10.02
CA VAL A 62 11.68 -8.36 8.70
C VAL A 62 13.03 -7.74 8.42
N GLU A 63 13.94 -8.48 7.78
CA GLU A 63 15.31 -8.04 7.53
C GLU A 63 15.45 -6.99 6.43
N THR A 64 14.37 -6.69 5.70
CA THR A 64 14.38 -5.72 4.61
C THR A 64 13.59 -4.47 4.93
N SER A 65 14.08 -3.30 4.51
CA SER A 65 13.33 -2.04 4.50
C SER A 65 12.57 -1.78 3.19
N ASP A 66 12.79 -2.59 2.15
CA ASP A 66 12.10 -2.44 0.88
C ASP A 66 10.63 -2.89 0.98
N ARG A 67 9.75 -2.12 0.38
CA ARG A 67 8.30 -2.34 0.43
C ARG A 67 7.68 -2.22 -0.95
N LEU A 68 6.60 -2.97 -1.15
CA LEU A 68 5.66 -2.79 -2.24
C LEU A 68 4.29 -2.46 -1.64
N GLY A 69 3.81 -1.27 -1.92
CA GLY A 69 2.41 -0.90 -1.68
C GLY A 69 1.60 -1.11 -2.95
N VAL A 70 0.45 -1.78 -2.85
CA VAL A 70 -0.48 -2.02 -3.95
C VAL A 70 -1.83 -1.44 -3.58
N ALA A 71 -2.45 -0.71 -4.51
CA ALA A 71 -3.83 -0.25 -4.39
C ALA A 71 -4.59 -0.62 -5.66
N HIS A 72 -5.77 -1.21 -5.50
CA HIS A 72 -6.69 -1.52 -6.60
C HIS A 72 -8.13 -1.62 -6.10
N HIS A 73 -9.07 -1.38 -6.99
CA HIS A 73 -10.48 -1.60 -6.73
C HIS A 73 -10.87 -3.04 -7.06
N VAL A 74 -11.82 -3.59 -6.30
CA VAL A 74 -12.38 -4.92 -6.48
C VAL A 74 -13.90 -4.87 -6.52
N LYS A 75 -14.53 -5.83 -7.17
CA LYS A 75 -15.99 -5.93 -7.25
C LYS A 75 -16.62 -6.24 -5.89
N ASP A 76 -15.96 -7.07 -5.09
CA ASP A 76 -16.40 -7.49 -3.76
C ASP A 76 -15.16 -7.79 -2.90
N PHE A 77 -15.01 -7.07 -1.80
CA PHE A 77 -13.84 -7.23 -0.91
C PHE A 77 -13.75 -8.61 -0.26
N ALA A 78 -14.89 -9.19 0.16
CA ALA A 78 -14.87 -10.48 0.84
C ALA A 78 -14.50 -11.64 -0.12
N ALA A 79 -15.03 -11.62 -1.34
CA ALA A 79 -14.68 -12.57 -2.38
C ALA A 79 -13.20 -12.43 -2.78
N TRP A 80 -12.71 -11.20 -2.95
CA TRP A 80 -11.30 -10.93 -3.23
C TRP A 80 -10.39 -11.43 -2.11
N LEU A 81 -10.72 -11.15 -0.84
CA LEU A 81 -9.90 -11.57 0.30
C LEU A 81 -9.80 -13.10 0.37
N LYS A 82 -10.90 -13.81 0.10
CA LYS A 82 -10.90 -15.28 0.01
C LYS A 82 -9.96 -15.79 -1.08
N ALA A 83 -9.97 -15.15 -2.26
CA ALA A 83 -9.09 -15.51 -3.37
C ALA A 83 -7.60 -15.19 -3.04
N PHE A 84 -7.32 -14.06 -2.39
CA PHE A 84 -6.00 -13.70 -1.91
C PHE A 84 -5.46 -14.71 -0.89
N ASP A 85 -6.31 -15.17 0.03
CA ASP A 85 -5.95 -16.20 1.01
C ASP A 85 -5.71 -17.56 0.36
N ALA A 86 -6.47 -17.91 -0.67
CA ALA A 86 -6.32 -19.16 -1.42
C ALA A 86 -5.00 -19.23 -2.20
N GLU A 87 -4.47 -18.10 -2.70
CA GLU A 87 -3.12 -18.05 -3.28
C GLU A 87 -2.05 -18.44 -2.25
N GLY A 88 -2.21 -18.01 -1.02
CA GLY A 88 -1.39 -18.37 0.12
C GLY A 88 -0.11 -17.53 0.28
N ALA A 89 0.24 -17.23 1.55
CA ALA A 89 1.41 -16.44 1.90
C ALA A 89 2.73 -17.09 1.45
N ALA A 90 2.80 -18.43 1.45
CA ALA A 90 3.99 -19.16 1.01
C ALA A 90 4.28 -18.94 -0.49
N THR A 91 3.25 -18.90 -1.34
CA THR A 91 3.40 -18.59 -2.77
C THR A 91 3.94 -17.18 -2.97
N ARG A 92 3.41 -16.20 -2.23
CA ARG A 92 3.89 -14.82 -2.30
C ARG A 92 5.32 -14.69 -1.78
N ALA A 93 5.65 -15.35 -0.68
CA ALA A 93 7.01 -15.37 -0.12
C ALA A 93 8.03 -15.99 -1.09
N ALA A 94 7.68 -17.07 -1.78
CA ALA A 94 8.53 -17.69 -2.82
C ALA A 94 8.83 -16.72 -3.99
N ASN A 95 7.94 -15.76 -4.22
CA ASN A 95 8.09 -14.67 -5.18
C ASN A 95 8.68 -13.38 -4.57
N GLY A 96 9.30 -13.46 -3.39
CA GLY A 96 9.98 -12.34 -2.75
C GLY A 96 9.05 -11.31 -2.09
N LEU A 97 7.78 -11.67 -1.81
CA LEU A 97 6.76 -10.79 -1.22
C LEU A 97 6.25 -11.39 0.09
N VAL A 98 6.57 -10.76 1.21
CA VAL A 98 6.09 -11.14 2.54
C VAL A 98 4.97 -10.21 2.96
N ASP A 99 3.80 -10.76 3.30
CA ASP A 99 2.61 -9.99 3.70
C ASP A 99 2.91 -9.12 4.92
N ARG A 100 2.51 -7.83 4.87
CA ARG A 100 2.63 -6.90 6.01
C ARG A 100 1.29 -6.35 6.43
N SER A 101 0.48 -5.90 5.51
CA SER A 101 -0.87 -5.44 5.82
C SER A 101 -1.82 -5.61 4.66
N ILE A 102 -3.07 -5.86 4.99
CA ILE A 102 -4.22 -5.74 4.11
C ILE A 102 -5.17 -4.74 4.75
N GLY A 103 -5.59 -3.78 3.98
CA GLY A 103 -6.58 -2.80 4.40
C GLY A 103 -7.53 -2.45 3.28
N ARG A 104 -8.52 -1.65 3.60
CA ARG A 104 -9.44 -1.08 2.63
C ARG A 104 -9.73 0.38 2.94
N SER A 105 -10.16 1.12 1.96
CA SER A 105 -10.51 2.52 2.13
C SER A 105 -11.74 2.69 3.03
N LEU A 106 -11.72 3.72 3.86
CA LEU A 106 -12.88 4.17 4.64
C LEU A 106 -13.89 4.99 3.82
N ILE A 107 -13.51 5.35 2.57
CA ILE A 107 -14.37 6.10 1.66
C ILE A 107 -15.06 5.15 0.67
N ASP A 108 -14.33 4.13 0.22
CA ASP A 108 -14.80 3.10 -0.71
C ASP A 108 -14.31 1.74 -0.23
N SER A 109 -15.19 0.94 0.36
CA SER A 109 -14.86 -0.34 0.98
C SER A 109 -14.32 -1.40 0.00
N ASN A 110 -14.46 -1.17 -1.30
CA ASN A 110 -13.92 -2.03 -2.35
C ASN A 110 -12.56 -1.55 -2.89
N MET A 111 -12.05 -0.40 -2.45
CA MET A 111 -10.68 0.02 -2.71
C MET A 111 -9.74 -0.64 -1.69
N VAL A 112 -8.91 -1.55 -2.17
CA VAL A 112 -8.01 -2.39 -1.35
C VAL A 112 -6.61 -1.80 -1.31
N TYR A 113 -5.98 -1.87 -0.16
CA TYR A 113 -4.58 -1.52 0.08
C TYR A 113 -3.81 -2.73 0.62
N ILE A 114 -2.71 -3.08 -0.02
CA ILE A 114 -1.85 -4.18 0.42
C ILE A 114 -0.43 -3.62 0.58
N THR A 115 0.26 -4.06 1.64
CA THR A 115 1.67 -3.78 1.80
C THR A 115 2.43 -5.09 1.96
N PHE A 116 3.52 -5.24 1.20
CA PHE A 116 4.47 -6.34 1.30
C PHE A 116 5.84 -5.82 1.71
N ALA A 117 6.57 -6.62 2.49
CA ALA A 117 8.02 -6.52 2.55
C ALA A 117 8.62 -7.24 1.33
N VAL A 118 9.63 -6.63 0.70
CA VAL A 118 10.26 -7.16 -0.51
C VAL A 118 11.59 -7.80 -0.11
N THR A 119 11.64 -9.13 -0.11
CA THR A 119 12.84 -9.91 0.24
C THR A 119 13.68 -10.26 -0.99
N ASP A 120 13.07 -10.23 -2.19
CA ASP A 120 13.75 -10.42 -3.47
C ASP A 120 13.12 -9.50 -4.51
N MET A 121 13.80 -8.39 -4.80
CA MET A 121 13.29 -7.36 -5.70
C MET A 121 13.11 -7.87 -7.14
N ALA A 122 14.00 -8.75 -7.62
CA ALA A 122 13.92 -9.26 -8.98
C ALA A 122 12.71 -10.18 -9.16
N LYS A 123 12.52 -11.12 -8.23
CA LYS A 123 11.34 -12.02 -8.23
C LYS A 123 10.05 -11.24 -8.05
N ALA A 124 10.01 -10.29 -7.11
CA ALA A 124 8.82 -9.48 -6.85
C ALA A 124 8.40 -8.67 -8.07
N LYS A 125 9.34 -8.04 -8.79
CA LYS A 125 9.06 -7.31 -10.04
C LYS A 125 8.61 -8.25 -11.16
N ALA A 126 9.26 -9.41 -11.34
CA ALA A 126 8.87 -10.40 -12.32
C ALA A 126 7.43 -10.89 -12.06
N ARG A 127 7.09 -11.22 -10.81
CA ARG A 127 5.74 -11.62 -10.41
C ARG A 127 4.71 -10.52 -10.68
N SER A 128 5.02 -9.28 -10.26
CA SER A 128 4.12 -8.12 -10.40
C SER A 128 3.78 -7.78 -11.85
N SER A 129 4.63 -8.14 -12.81
CA SER A 129 4.41 -7.92 -14.25
C SER A 129 3.95 -9.17 -15.00
N SER A 130 3.77 -10.30 -14.32
CA SER A 130 3.43 -11.56 -14.97
C SER A 130 1.97 -11.60 -15.47
N ALA A 131 1.76 -12.25 -16.62
CA ALA A 131 0.41 -12.50 -17.13
C ALA A 131 -0.40 -13.41 -16.20
N GLU A 132 0.28 -14.32 -15.49
CA GLU A 132 -0.33 -15.20 -14.50
C GLU A 132 -0.96 -14.42 -13.35
N LEU A 133 -0.21 -13.46 -12.73
CA LEU A 133 -0.76 -12.64 -11.65
C LEU A 133 -1.91 -11.77 -12.16
N LYS A 134 -1.77 -11.19 -13.36
CA LYS A 134 -2.87 -10.43 -13.98
C LYS A 134 -4.14 -11.25 -14.10
N LYS A 135 -4.04 -12.51 -14.54
CA LYS A 135 -5.18 -13.42 -14.62
C LYS A 135 -5.77 -13.70 -13.23
N ILE A 136 -4.94 -14.05 -12.24
CA ILE A 136 -5.36 -14.31 -10.86
C ILE A 136 -6.11 -13.08 -10.29
N MET A 137 -5.59 -11.86 -10.49
CA MET A 137 -6.24 -10.64 -10.03
C MET A 137 -7.61 -10.44 -10.71
N THR A 138 -7.70 -10.67 -12.03
CA THR A 138 -8.96 -10.55 -12.76
C THR A 138 -9.98 -11.57 -12.26
N ASP A 139 -9.58 -12.83 -12.08
CA ASP A 139 -10.43 -13.91 -11.58
C ASP A 139 -10.89 -13.64 -10.13
N ALA A 140 -10.06 -12.98 -9.33
CA ALA A 140 -10.37 -12.52 -7.97
C ALA A 140 -11.29 -11.28 -7.93
N GLY A 141 -11.67 -10.73 -9.08
CA GLY A 141 -12.59 -9.60 -9.17
C GLY A 141 -11.94 -8.22 -9.11
N VAL A 142 -10.63 -8.13 -9.31
CA VAL A 142 -9.97 -6.82 -9.49
C VAL A 142 -10.46 -6.21 -10.80
N ASP A 143 -11.03 -5.02 -10.74
CA ASP A 143 -11.70 -4.34 -11.86
C ASP A 143 -11.08 -2.96 -12.18
N SER A 144 -9.95 -2.63 -11.55
CA SER A 144 -9.15 -1.46 -11.89
C SER A 144 -7.68 -1.84 -12.10
N PRO A 145 -6.92 -1.09 -12.91
CA PRO A 145 -5.47 -1.24 -12.96
C PRO A 145 -4.85 -1.00 -11.57
N PRO A 146 -3.98 -1.92 -11.08
CA PRO A 146 -3.33 -1.71 -9.79
C PRO A 146 -2.33 -0.56 -9.83
N THR A 147 -2.34 0.27 -8.80
CA THR A 147 -1.27 1.22 -8.53
C THR A 147 -0.23 0.53 -7.66
N MET A 148 1.01 0.46 -8.13
CA MET A 148 2.12 -0.15 -7.41
C MET A 148 3.14 0.91 -7.01
N ARG A 149 3.52 0.96 -5.74
CA ARG A 149 4.51 1.87 -5.18
C ARG A 149 5.64 1.07 -4.55
N TRP A 150 6.82 1.15 -5.14
CA TRP A 150 8.04 0.53 -4.63
C TRP A 150 8.78 1.59 -3.82
N TYR A 151 8.99 1.34 -2.53
CA TYR A 151 9.60 2.31 -1.65
C TYR A 151 10.47 1.64 -0.58
N ARG A 152 11.35 2.43 0.04
CA ARG A 152 12.16 2.01 1.17
C ARG A 152 11.72 2.73 2.42
N VAL A 153 11.46 2.00 3.48
CA VAL A 153 11.20 2.56 4.81
C VAL A 153 12.49 3.18 5.35
N VAL A 154 12.41 4.43 5.79
CA VAL A 154 13.52 5.20 6.36
C VAL A 154 13.29 5.56 7.83
N LYS A 155 12.05 5.43 8.31
CA LYS A 155 11.66 5.60 9.71
C LYS A 155 10.36 4.85 10.00
#